data_3b938c259f2cdb72cd3469be72b5c052
#
_entry.id   3b938c259f2cdb72cd3469be72b5c052
#
_cell.length_a   1.000
_cell.length_b   1.000
_cell.length_c   1.000
_cell.angle_alpha   90.00
_cell.angle_beta   90.00
_cell.angle_gamma   90.00
#
_symmetry.space_group_name_H-M   'P 1'
#
loop_
_entity.id
_entity.type
_entity.pdbx_description
1 polymer ?
#
loop_
_entity_poly.entity_id
_entity_poly.type
_entity_poly.pdbx_seq_one_letter_code
_entity_poly.pdbx_strand_id
1 'polypeptide(L)'
;AGVATHLPDIGGRIRSTGVREIFEEGLQIPPLKLFEAGQLNETLAAMINRNVRVPDHSMGDILGAVAGCQMLGIKLNELLTNEQFDLRALARILQGRSETVMRNAIEAVPDGTYNHVVRHDGFDDRIVIDCTIKVKGDRMDIDYAGSTEQLPRAVNVVPSYTFAYTAYGVKVLLAPNVPNNEGSFLPITTTAPEGSILNPIYPAASGGRGIIGHMLPSAVMGALAPVLGNRFGAEGSANSSFTMTGQHAGRRYAVINFLNAGLGATAEREGHSVLSFPSNLGNTPVEMMESLAPIRIVLRRRRSGSGGDGQFSGGDGLDLCFEFYGEEPAVCSFISTRRIVPPAGANGGGDGACGTISVNGQEIDPAEHQVLRKGDRIEMLTAGGGGFGKPQA
;
A
#
# COMPACT_ATOMS: atom_id res chain seq x y z
N ALA A 1 10.69 6.17 19.28
CA ALA A 1 9.40 6.07 18.59
C ALA A 1 9.46 6.80 17.28
N GLY A 2 8.81 6.26 16.26
CA GLY A 2 8.63 6.91 14.97
C GLY A 2 7.15 6.92 14.61
N VAL A 3 6.64 8.07 14.23
CA VAL A 3 5.29 8.23 13.67
C VAL A 3 5.44 8.95 12.34
N ALA A 4 4.77 8.44 11.31
CA ALA A 4 4.77 9.05 9.99
C ALA A 4 3.40 9.66 9.71
N THR A 5 3.39 10.94 9.37
CA THR A 5 2.21 11.63 8.85
C THR A 5 2.46 12.07 7.41
N HIS A 6 1.41 12.41 6.69
CA HIS A 6 1.50 12.84 5.30
C HIS A 6 1.09 14.30 5.19
N LEU A 7 1.84 15.06 4.38
CA LEU A 7 1.53 16.45 4.02
C LEU A 7 1.33 16.58 2.49
N PRO A 8 0.33 15.88 1.92
CA PRO A 8 0.19 15.76 0.47
C PRO A 8 -0.49 16.97 -0.16
N ASP A 9 -1.11 17.84 0.65
CA ASP A 9 -2.03 18.84 0.13
C ASP A 9 -1.38 20.22 0.05
N ILE A 10 -0.46 20.37 -0.88
CA ILE A 10 0.20 21.66 -1.19
C ILE A 10 -0.33 22.34 -2.47
N GLY A 11 -1.53 21.95 -2.93
CA GLY A 11 -2.12 22.51 -4.15
C GLY A 11 -1.89 21.70 -5.42
N GLY A 12 -1.07 20.64 -5.37
CA GLY A 12 -0.89 19.67 -6.44
C GLY A 12 -2.04 18.66 -6.54
N ARG A 13 -1.81 17.57 -7.27
CA ARG A 13 -2.76 16.46 -7.40
C ARG A 13 -2.57 15.48 -6.25
N ILE A 14 -3.50 15.48 -5.30
CA ILE A 14 -3.43 14.53 -4.18
C ILE A 14 -3.55 13.10 -4.71
N ARG A 15 -2.53 12.27 -4.47
CA ARG A 15 -2.51 10.83 -4.82
C ARG A 15 -3.01 10.54 -6.23
N SER A 16 -2.44 11.22 -7.22
CA SER A 16 -2.74 10.99 -8.63
C SER A 16 -1.56 10.32 -9.31
N THR A 17 -1.81 9.31 -10.13
CA THR A 17 -0.78 8.70 -10.98
C THR A 17 -0.29 9.65 -12.09
N GLY A 18 -1.02 10.73 -12.36
CA GLY A 18 -0.64 11.75 -13.33
C GLY A 18 0.46 12.72 -12.88
N VAL A 19 0.89 12.66 -11.61
CA VAL A 19 2.02 13.44 -11.07
C VAL A 19 3.33 12.91 -11.63
N ARG A 20 4.25 13.79 -11.97
CA ARG A 20 5.52 13.45 -12.65
C ARG A 20 6.74 13.58 -11.76
N GLU A 21 6.74 14.54 -10.85
CA GLU A 21 7.86 14.85 -9.97
C GLU A 21 7.42 14.99 -8.53
N ILE A 22 8.30 14.65 -7.60
CA ILE A 22 8.05 14.71 -6.16
C ILE A 22 7.63 16.11 -5.68
N PHE A 23 8.00 17.17 -6.39
CA PHE A 23 7.62 18.55 -6.08
C PHE A 23 6.10 18.80 -6.17
N GLU A 24 5.38 17.97 -6.91
CA GLU A 24 3.93 18.02 -7.03
C GLU A 24 3.20 17.24 -5.91
N GLU A 25 3.94 16.43 -5.12
CA GLU A 25 3.35 15.43 -4.22
C GLU A 25 3.15 15.90 -2.78
N GLY A 26 3.89 16.91 -2.36
CA GLY A 26 3.80 17.37 -0.98
C GLY A 26 4.91 18.34 -0.58
N LEU A 27 4.77 18.90 0.61
CA LEU A 27 5.79 19.75 1.21
C LEU A 27 6.99 18.91 1.66
N GLN A 28 8.15 19.15 1.04
CA GLN A 28 9.39 18.50 1.43
C GLN A 28 10.04 19.26 2.59
N ILE A 29 10.04 18.64 3.78
CA ILE A 29 10.65 19.19 4.98
C ILE A 29 11.93 18.40 5.26
N PRO A 30 13.11 19.03 5.26
CA PRO A 30 14.34 18.35 5.68
C PRO A 30 14.27 17.98 7.18
N PRO A 31 15.21 17.17 7.70
CA PRO A 31 15.25 16.85 9.12
C PRO A 31 15.40 18.12 9.97
N LEU A 32 14.32 18.60 10.54
CA LEU A 32 14.21 19.79 11.37
C LEU A 32 13.53 19.45 12.70
N LYS A 33 13.90 20.18 13.76
CA LYS A 33 13.22 20.06 15.03
C LYS A 33 11.92 20.85 15.01
N LEU A 34 10.79 20.16 15.11
CA LEU A 34 9.48 20.80 15.31
C LEU A 34 9.30 21.29 16.74
N PHE A 35 9.87 20.55 17.71
CA PHE A 35 9.95 20.99 19.12
C PHE A 35 11.41 20.99 19.57
N GLU A 36 11.81 22.03 20.27
CA GLU A 36 13.10 22.13 20.92
C GLU A 36 12.91 22.52 22.39
N ALA A 37 13.46 21.70 23.29
CA ALA A 37 13.26 21.84 24.75
C ALA A 37 11.78 22.04 25.16
N GLY A 38 10.87 21.36 24.49
CA GLY A 38 9.43 21.43 24.75
C GLY A 38 8.71 22.64 24.12
N GLN A 39 9.42 23.52 23.43
CA GLN A 39 8.85 24.68 22.75
C GLN A 39 8.64 24.38 21.27
N LEU A 40 7.46 24.74 20.74
CA LEU A 40 7.13 24.62 19.33
C LEU A 40 7.98 25.60 18.49
N ASN A 41 8.50 25.12 17.38
CA ASN A 41 9.09 25.97 16.35
C ASN A 41 7.97 26.64 15.54
N GLU A 42 7.57 27.83 16.00
CA GLU A 42 6.48 28.60 15.43
C GLU A 42 6.70 28.95 13.96
N THR A 43 7.95 29.17 13.54
CA THR A 43 8.27 29.47 12.13
C THR A 43 7.99 28.27 11.25
N LEU A 44 8.43 27.07 11.66
CA LEU A 44 8.16 25.84 10.91
C LEU A 44 6.66 25.54 10.87
N ALA A 45 5.96 25.69 12.00
CA ALA A 45 4.52 25.50 12.08
C ALA A 45 3.76 26.49 11.15
N ALA A 46 4.15 27.76 11.14
CA ALA A 46 3.57 28.76 10.25
C ALA A 46 3.82 28.45 8.76
N MET A 47 5.01 27.95 8.40
CA MET A 47 5.33 27.52 7.04
C MET A 47 4.45 26.35 6.61
N ILE A 48 4.28 25.34 7.47
CA ILE A 48 3.42 24.18 7.18
C ILE A 48 1.98 24.66 6.97
N ASN A 49 1.43 25.42 7.92
CA ASN A 49 0.06 25.92 7.86
C ASN A 49 -0.24 26.74 6.60
N ARG A 50 0.75 27.51 6.13
CA ARG A 50 0.59 28.36 4.93
C ARG A 50 0.55 27.53 3.65
N ASN A 51 1.15 26.36 3.63
CA ASN A 51 1.36 25.56 2.41
C ASN A 51 0.36 24.41 2.24
N VAL A 52 -0.57 24.21 3.18
CA VAL A 52 -1.61 23.15 3.09
C VAL A 52 -3.00 23.77 2.99
N ARG A 53 -3.95 23.08 2.33
CA ARG A 53 -5.33 23.57 2.14
C ARG A 53 -6.16 23.54 3.41
N VAL A 54 -5.94 22.55 4.27
CA VAL A 54 -6.68 22.30 5.51
C VAL A 54 -5.70 22.24 6.68
N PRO A 55 -5.16 23.41 7.09
CA PRO A 55 -4.08 23.49 8.09
C PRO A 55 -4.46 22.89 9.45
N ASP A 56 -5.69 23.06 9.90
CA ASP A 56 -6.15 22.52 11.19
C ASP A 56 -6.08 21.00 11.24
N HIS A 57 -6.43 20.31 10.14
CA HIS A 57 -6.32 18.86 10.05
C HIS A 57 -4.85 18.41 10.03
N SER A 58 -4.03 19.04 9.17
CA SER A 58 -2.61 18.68 9.04
C SER A 58 -1.84 18.93 10.33
N MET A 59 -2.06 20.06 10.99
CA MET A 59 -1.43 20.31 12.29
C MET A 59 -1.98 19.42 13.40
N GLY A 60 -3.28 19.10 13.37
CA GLY A 60 -3.89 18.14 14.30
C GLY A 60 -3.22 16.77 14.23
N ASP A 61 -2.98 16.25 13.04
CA ASP A 61 -2.28 14.98 12.82
C ASP A 61 -0.81 15.04 13.29
N ILE A 62 -0.10 16.14 13.00
CA ILE A 62 1.28 16.35 13.46
C ILE A 62 1.36 16.38 14.97
N LEU A 63 0.50 17.18 15.62
CA LEU A 63 0.49 17.31 17.09
C LEU A 63 0.03 16.02 17.76
N GLY A 64 -0.90 15.28 17.16
CA GLY A 64 -1.28 13.94 17.60
C GLY A 64 -0.10 12.95 17.56
N ALA A 65 0.70 13.00 16.50
CA ALA A 65 1.92 12.20 16.38
C ALA A 65 2.96 12.58 17.46
N VAL A 66 3.13 13.88 17.74
CA VAL A 66 4.00 14.38 18.82
C VAL A 66 3.51 13.88 20.18
N ALA A 67 2.23 14.00 20.47
CA ALA A 67 1.64 13.52 21.75
C ALA A 67 1.85 12.00 21.92
N GLY A 68 1.70 11.23 20.86
CA GLY A 68 1.99 9.78 20.85
C GLY A 68 3.45 9.48 21.19
N CYS A 69 4.40 10.21 20.60
CA CYS A 69 5.83 10.06 20.90
C CYS A 69 6.16 10.44 22.35
N GLN A 70 5.56 11.52 22.86
CA GLN A 70 5.76 11.96 24.26
C GLN A 70 5.20 10.91 25.23
N MET A 71 3.99 10.39 24.99
CA MET A 71 3.38 9.36 25.84
C MET A 71 4.22 8.09 25.85
N LEU A 72 4.74 7.67 24.69
CA LEU A 72 5.65 6.52 24.62
C LEU A 72 6.93 6.76 25.44
N GLY A 73 7.50 7.97 25.40
CA GLY A 73 8.67 8.35 26.21
C GLY A 73 8.38 8.23 27.70
N ILE A 74 7.24 8.74 28.16
CA ILE A 74 6.79 8.65 29.57
C ILE A 74 6.66 7.17 29.97
N LYS A 75 5.92 6.36 29.19
CA LYS A 75 5.68 4.95 29.50
C LYS A 75 6.96 4.12 29.49
N LEU A 76 7.89 4.41 28.59
CA LEU A 76 9.17 3.73 28.56
C LEU A 76 10.01 4.09 29.79
N ASN A 77 10.04 5.36 30.21
CA ASN A 77 10.75 5.78 31.41
C ASN A 77 10.15 5.15 32.69
N GLU A 78 8.82 5.09 32.80
CA GLU A 78 8.13 4.38 33.90
C GLU A 78 8.57 2.90 33.94
N LEU A 79 8.57 2.21 32.80
CA LEU A 79 8.97 0.81 32.69
C LEU A 79 10.44 0.61 33.11
N LEU A 80 11.35 1.45 32.59
CA LEU A 80 12.78 1.35 32.92
C LEU A 80 13.06 1.60 34.41
N THR A 81 12.29 2.51 35.03
CA THR A 81 12.44 2.82 36.45
C THR A 81 11.92 1.68 37.35
N ASN A 82 10.75 1.12 36.98
CA ASN A 82 10.10 0.08 37.77
C ASN A 82 10.80 -1.28 37.69
N GLU A 83 11.23 -1.66 36.47
CA GLU A 83 11.75 -3.01 36.20
C GLU A 83 13.28 -3.10 36.24
N GLN A 84 13.98 -1.95 36.31
CA GLN A 84 15.44 -1.84 36.45
C GLN A 84 16.25 -2.71 35.45
N PHE A 85 15.77 -2.85 34.18
CA PHE A 85 16.50 -3.60 33.17
C PHE A 85 17.33 -2.72 32.22
N ASP A 86 18.38 -3.29 31.64
CA ASP A 86 19.15 -2.65 30.56
C ASP A 86 18.39 -2.77 29.22
N LEU A 87 17.84 -1.66 28.75
CA LEU A 87 17.10 -1.60 27.48
C LEU A 87 17.94 -2.06 26.29
N ARG A 88 19.24 -1.75 26.27
CA ARG A 88 20.15 -2.16 25.17
C ARG A 88 20.39 -3.66 25.17
N ALA A 89 20.56 -4.23 26.37
CA ALA A 89 20.68 -5.68 26.52
C ALA A 89 19.40 -6.39 26.10
N LEU A 90 18.23 -5.90 26.53
CA LEU A 90 16.94 -6.44 26.15
C LEU A 90 16.71 -6.36 24.63
N ALA A 91 17.00 -5.21 24.01
CA ALA A 91 16.87 -5.04 22.56
C ALA A 91 17.75 -6.05 21.80
N ARG A 92 19.01 -6.24 22.19
CA ARG A 92 19.90 -7.25 21.59
C ARG A 92 19.36 -8.67 21.73
N ILE A 93 18.81 -9.04 22.88
CA ILE A 93 18.21 -10.36 23.09
C ILE A 93 17.00 -10.55 22.18
N LEU A 94 16.10 -9.58 22.11
CA LEU A 94 14.89 -9.66 21.27
C LEU A 94 15.24 -9.71 19.78
N GLN A 95 16.15 -8.87 19.32
CA GLN A 95 16.63 -8.88 17.95
C GLN A 95 17.34 -10.18 17.59
N GLY A 96 18.25 -10.66 18.45
CA GLY A 96 18.96 -11.91 18.24
C GLY A 96 18.04 -13.14 18.17
N ARG A 97 16.98 -13.18 19.01
CA ARG A 97 15.96 -14.25 18.92
C ARG A 97 15.22 -14.19 17.60
N SER A 98 14.80 -13.01 17.16
CA SER A 98 14.08 -12.85 15.89
C SER A 98 14.97 -13.19 14.70
N GLU A 99 16.24 -12.81 14.72
CA GLU A 99 17.23 -13.16 13.71
C GLU A 99 17.42 -14.68 13.63
N THR A 100 17.64 -15.34 14.76
CA THR A 100 17.82 -16.81 14.80
C THR A 100 16.63 -17.54 14.20
N VAL A 101 15.41 -17.14 14.57
CA VAL A 101 14.19 -17.80 14.03
C VAL A 101 14.07 -17.57 12.53
N MET A 102 14.37 -16.35 12.04
CA MET A 102 14.31 -16.08 10.60
C MET A 102 15.40 -16.84 9.83
N ARG A 103 16.64 -16.90 10.35
CA ARG A 103 17.72 -17.69 9.73
C ARG A 103 17.35 -19.16 9.63
N ASN A 104 16.86 -19.76 10.70
CA ASN A 104 16.42 -21.16 10.69
C ASN A 104 15.27 -21.40 9.69
N ALA A 105 14.37 -20.42 9.56
CA ALA A 105 13.27 -20.50 8.60
C ALA A 105 13.74 -20.40 7.15
N ILE A 106 14.78 -19.61 6.87
CA ILE A 106 15.41 -19.50 5.55
C ILE A 106 16.23 -20.76 5.25
N GLU A 107 16.98 -21.29 6.21
CA GLU A 107 17.79 -22.51 6.06
C GLU A 107 16.92 -23.75 5.72
N ALA A 108 15.66 -23.74 6.11
CA ALA A 108 14.69 -24.77 5.75
C ALA A 108 14.22 -24.69 4.27
N VAL A 109 14.53 -23.60 3.57
CA VAL A 109 14.27 -23.46 2.13
C VAL A 109 15.48 -24.02 1.38
N PRO A 110 15.32 -24.90 0.39
CA PRO A 110 16.45 -25.44 -0.37
C PRO A 110 17.32 -24.33 -0.98
N ASP A 111 18.64 -24.51 -0.94
CA ASP A 111 19.55 -23.61 -1.66
C ASP A 111 19.22 -23.60 -3.15
N GLY A 112 19.21 -22.42 -3.76
CA GLY A 112 18.88 -22.29 -5.17
C GLY A 112 18.60 -20.87 -5.60
N THR A 113 18.20 -20.76 -6.87
CA THR A 113 17.76 -19.51 -7.45
C THR A 113 16.33 -19.69 -7.95
N TYR A 114 15.44 -18.82 -7.52
CA TYR A 114 14.02 -18.87 -7.80
C TYR A 114 13.59 -17.55 -8.44
N ASN A 115 12.77 -17.61 -9.48
CA ASN A 115 12.35 -16.42 -10.21
C ASN A 115 10.83 -16.40 -10.40
N HIS A 116 10.25 -15.21 -10.34
CA HIS A 116 8.87 -14.98 -10.72
C HIS A 116 8.69 -13.57 -11.25
N VAL A 117 7.83 -13.44 -12.26
CA VAL A 117 7.52 -12.18 -12.91
C VAL A 117 6.05 -11.82 -12.67
N VAL A 118 5.83 -10.71 -11.98
CA VAL A 118 4.50 -10.11 -11.84
C VAL A 118 4.31 -9.03 -12.90
N ARG A 119 3.16 -9.04 -13.54
CA ARG A 119 2.76 -8.02 -14.50
C ARG A 119 1.62 -7.19 -13.94
N HIS A 120 1.67 -5.91 -14.22
CA HIS A 120 0.66 -4.95 -13.78
C HIS A 120 0.20 -4.10 -14.96
N ASP A 121 -0.97 -3.46 -14.79
CA ASP A 121 -1.41 -2.40 -15.68
C ASP A 121 -0.29 -1.37 -15.83
N GLY A 122 -0.07 -0.93 -17.03
CA GLY A 122 0.84 0.16 -17.31
C GLY A 122 0.07 1.41 -17.70
N PHE A 123 0.79 2.32 -18.31
CA PHE A 123 0.20 3.52 -18.91
C PHE A 123 0.30 3.41 -20.44
N ASP A 124 1.50 3.45 -20.98
CA ASP A 124 1.78 3.20 -22.39
C ASP A 124 2.14 1.72 -22.60
N ASP A 125 3.00 1.18 -21.71
CA ASP A 125 3.40 -0.23 -21.68
C ASP A 125 3.08 -0.86 -20.32
N ARG A 126 3.01 -2.19 -20.28
CA ARG A 126 2.80 -2.95 -19.05
C ARG A 126 4.01 -2.84 -18.14
N ILE A 127 3.75 -2.67 -16.84
CA ILE A 127 4.80 -2.68 -15.82
C ILE A 127 5.14 -4.13 -15.48
N VAL A 128 6.43 -4.42 -15.44
CA VAL A 128 7.00 -5.73 -15.10
C VAL A 128 7.79 -5.60 -13.81
N ILE A 129 7.53 -6.50 -12.86
CA ILE A 129 8.34 -6.71 -11.66
C ILE A 129 8.98 -8.08 -11.76
N ASP A 130 10.27 -8.11 -12.00
CA ASP A 130 11.06 -9.34 -12.12
C ASP A 130 11.77 -9.61 -10.80
N CYS A 131 11.36 -10.64 -10.09
CA CYS A 131 11.85 -10.98 -8.76
C CYS A 131 12.70 -12.27 -8.83
N THR A 132 13.99 -12.14 -8.62
CA THR A 132 14.91 -13.27 -8.51
C THR A 132 15.40 -13.41 -7.08
N ILE A 133 15.16 -14.57 -6.47
CA ILE A 133 15.54 -14.89 -5.09
C ILE A 133 16.64 -15.93 -5.10
N LYS A 134 17.77 -15.61 -4.47
CA LYS A 134 18.87 -16.55 -4.24
C LYS A 134 18.92 -16.93 -2.78
N VAL A 135 18.70 -18.21 -2.50
CA VAL A 135 18.82 -18.79 -1.15
C VAL A 135 20.19 -19.47 -1.04
N LYS A 136 20.93 -19.13 0.03
CA LYS A 136 22.22 -19.75 0.35
C LYS A 136 22.36 -19.89 1.86
N GLY A 137 22.18 -21.13 2.35
CA GLY A 137 22.17 -21.42 3.78
C GLY A 137 21.08 -20.62 4.49
N ASP A 138 21.48 -19.80 5.45
CA ASP A 138 20.60 -19.01 6.31
C ASP A 138 20.32 -17.58 5.78
N ARG A 139 20.63 -17.31 4.49
CA ARG A 139 20.51 -15.98 3.86
C ARG A 139 19.69 -16.02 2.58
N MET A 140 19.02 -14.90 2.32
CA MET A 140 18.18 -14.72 1.15
C MET A 140 18.49 -13.36 0.51
N ASP A 141 18.98 -13.41 -0.74
CA ASP A 141 19.25 -12.23 -1.55
C ASP A 141 18.16 -12.11 -2.62
N ILE A 142 17.47 -11.00 -2.65
CA ILE A 142 16.39 -10.72 -3.59
C ILE A 142 16.85 -9.62 -4.56
N ASP A 143 16.83 -9.91 -5.83
CA ASP A 143 17.21 -8.99 -6.90
C ASP A 143 16.04 -8.75 -7.84
N TYR A 144 15.85 -7.46 -8.16
CA TYR A 144 14.82 -6.97 -9.06
C TYR A 144 15.39 -6.48 -10.41
N ALA A 145 16.59 -6.93 -10.77
CA ALA A 145 17.12 -6.69 -12.11
C ALA A 145 16.15 -7.24 -13.18
N GLY A 146 15.90 -6.47 -14.24
CA GLY A 146 14.88 -6.81 -15.25
C GLY A 146 13.49 -6.24 -15.00
N SER A 147 13.27 -5.59 -13.85
CA SER A 147 12.06 -4.80 -13.64
C SER A 147 12.05 -3.54 -14.52
N THR A 148 10.85 -3.03 -14.80
CA THR A 148 10.62 -1.82 -15.60
C THR A 148 11.46 -0.65 -15.07
N GLU A 149 11.95 0.22 -15.98
CA GLU A 149 12.59 1.48 -15.63
C GLU A 149 11.62 2.41 -14.90
N GLN A 150 12.16 3.42 -14.19
CA GLN A 150 11.33 4.44 -13.55
C GLN A 150 10.44 5.15 -14.58
N LEU A 151 9.22 5.49 -14.16
CA LEU A 151 8.25 6.14 -15.02
C LEU A 151 8.08 7.62 -14.64
N PRO A 152 7.78 8.52 -15.59
CA PRO A 152 7.40 9.90 -15.29
C PRO A 152 5.95 9.95 -14.74
N ARG A 153 5.71 9.16 -13.71
CA ARG A 153 4.41 8.94 -13.05
C ARG A 153 4.63 8.66 -11.56
N ALA A 154 3.66 8.96 -10.75
CA ALA A 154 3.74 8.79 -9.29
C ALA A 154 3.61 7.33 -8.81
N VAL A 155 4.19 6.38 -9.51
CA VAL A 155 4.11 4.95 -9.19
C VAL A 155 5.44 4.33 -8.79
N ASN A 156 6.52 5.11 -8.87
CA ASN A 156 7.86 4.63 -8.51
C ASN A 156 7.96 4.30 -7.01
N VAL A 157 8.78 3.34 -6.69
CA VAL A 157 8.91 2.78 -5.33
C VAL A 157 10.32 3.01 -4.82
N VAL A 158 10.47 3.78 -3.76
CA VAL A 158 11.80 4.06 -3.17
C VAL A 158 12.40 2.81 -2.52
N PRO A 159 13.75 2.67 -2.46
CA PRO A 159 14.43 1.46 -1.97
C PRO A 159 13.98 0.98 -0.59
N SER A 160 13.73 1.89 0.35
CA SER A 160 13.25 1.53 1.69
C SER A 160 11.88 0.86 1.67
N TYR A 161 10.99 1.30 0.78
CA TYR A 161 9.67 0.69 0.58
C TYR A 161 9.80 -0.65 -0.15
N THR A 162 10.67 -0.73 -1.18
CA THR A 162 11.00 -1.97 -1.89
C THR A 162 11.48 -3.04 -0.90
N PHE A 163 12.45 -2.71 -0.04
CA PHE A 163 12.92 -3.61 1.00
C PHE A 163 11.81 -4.02 1.97
N ALA A 164 11.04 -3.06 2.49
CA ALA A 164 10.02 -3.33 3.49
C ALA A 164 8.97 -4.35 3.01
N TYR A 165 8.44 -4.17 1.80
CA TYR A 165 7.42 -5.08 1.26
C TYR A 165 7.98 -6.41 0.76
N THR A 166 9.23 -6.43 0.30
CA THR A 166 9.95 -7.67 -0.01
C THR A 166 10.17 -8.50 1.26
N ALA A 167 10.75 -7.89 2.29
CA ALA A 167 10.98 -8.55 3.58
C ALA A 167 9.68 -8.99 4.26
N TYR A 168 8.61 -8.19 4.12
CA TYR A 168 7.26 -8.58 4.56
C TYR A 168 6.79 -9.86 3.84
N GLY A 169 6.95 -9.95 2.52
CA GLY A 169 6.60 -11.14 1.74
C GLY A 169 7.34 -12.39 2.22
N VAL A 170 8.65 -12.31 2.42
CA VAL A 170 9.47 -13.38 2.97
C VAL A 170 8.97 -13.79 4.36
N LYS A 171 8.76 -12.80 5.23
CA LYS A 171 8.37 -13.05 6.62
C LYS A 171 7.01 -13.71 6.76
N VAL A 172 6.01 -13.26 5.99
CA VAL A 172 4.66 -13.87 6.00
C VAL A 172 4.70 -15.33 5.59
N LEU A 173 5.57 -15.68 4.64
CA LEU A 173 5.72 -17.06 4.16
C LEU A 173 6.46 -17.95 5.14
N LEU A 174 7.58 -17.47 5.68
CA LEU A 174 8.55 -18.32 6.39
C LEU A 174 8.38 -18.26 7.91
N ALA A 175 8.14 -17.08 8.48
CA ALA A 175 8.11 -16.85 9.92
C ALA A 175 7.07 -15.80 10.34
N PRO A 176 5.76 -16.02 10.08
CA PRO A 176 4.71 -15.01 10.32
C PRO A 176 4.59 -14.59 11.79
N ASN A 177 4.92 -15.46 12.73
CA ASN A 177 4.77 -15.24 14.17
C ASN A 177 5.97 -14.56 14.83
N VAL A 178 7.06 -14.30 14.09
CA VAL A 178 8.23 -13.59 14.63
C VAL A 178 7.90 -12.11 14.78
N PRO A 179 8.19 -11.47 15.92
CA PRO A 179 7.99 -10.03 16.09
C PRO A 179 8.73 -9.21 15.04
N ASN A 180 8.11 -8.09 14.61
CA ASN A 180 8.74 -7.14 13.70
C ASN A 180 9.81 -6.34 14.47
N ASN A 181 11.06 -6.62 14.19
CA ASN A 181 12.21 -5.85 14.64
C ASN A 181 13.37 -6.06 13.66
N GLU A 182 14.43 -5.28 13.82
CA GLU A 182 15.61 -5.32 12.93
C GLU A 182 16.18 -6.74 12.76
N GLY A 183 16.24 -7.54 13.85
CA GLY A 183 16.76 -8.89 13.80
C GLY A 183 16.02 -9.80 12.79
N SER A 184 14.70 -9.64 12.65
CA SER A 184 13.92 -10.46 11.70
C SER A 184 14.24 -10.14 10.23
N PHE A 185 14.93 -9.05 9.94
CA PHE A 185 15.24 -8.60 8.58
C PHE A 185 16.72 -8.75 8.20
N LEU A 186 17.62 -8.93 9.18
CA LEU A 186 19.07 -9.02 8.95
C LEU A 186 19.50 -10.11 7.92
N PRO A 187 18.86 -11.29 7.84
CA PRO A 187 19.27 -12.30 6.85
C PRO A 187 18.70 -12.06 5.44
N ILE A 188 18.00 -10.95 5.21
CA ILE A 188 17.33 -10.62 3.94
C ILE A 188 18.02 -9.40 3.33
N THR A 189 18.44 -9.49 2.06
CA THR A 189 18.93 -8.36 1.28
C THR A 189 18.02 -8.13 0.08
N THR A 190 17.92 -6.86 -0.37
CA THR A 190 17.12 -6.50 -1.54
C THR A 190 17.89 -5.52 -2.39
N THR A 191 17.98 -5.80 -3.68
CA THR A 191 18.62 -4.95 -4.68
C THR A 191 17.68 -4.67 -5.85
N ALA A 192 17.79 -3.46 -6.40
CA ALA A 192 17.15 -3.07 -7.64
C ALA A 192 18.08 -2.08 -8.37
N PRO A 193 18.21 -2.14 -9.70
CA PRO A 193 19.04 -1.20 -10.46
C PRO A 193 18.62 0.24 -10.22
N GLU A 194 19.58 1.13 -10.11
CA GLU A 194 19.32 2.58 -10.05
C GLU A 194 18.62 3.02 -11.33
N GLY A 195 17.60 3.84 -11.21
CA GLY A 195 16.76 4.25 -12.33
C GLY A 195 15.64 3.25 -12.68
N SER A 196 15.51 2.13 -11.95
CA SER A 196 14.35 1.26 -12.09
C SER A 196 13.15 1.80 -11.30
N ILE A 197 11.96 1.29 -11.61
CA ILE A 197 10.71 1.63 -10.90
C ILE A 197 10.77 1.31 -9.40
N LEU A 198 11.67 0.42 -8.96
CA LEU A 198 11.89 0.00 -7.57
C LEU A 198 13.09 0.67 -6.89
N ASN A 199 13.84 1.50 -7.64
CA ASN A 199 14.95 2.31 -7.15
C ASN A 199 15.10 3.57 -8.02
N PRO A 200 14.10 4.47 -7.99
CA PRO A 200 14.05 5.64 -8.86
C PRO A 200 15.07 6.70 -8.46
N ILE A 201 15.53 7.44 -9.47
CA ILE A 201 16.39 8.61 -9.32
C ILE A 201 15.52 9.85 -9.03
N TYR A 202 15.95 10.65 -8.05
CA TYR A 202 15.33 11.95 -7.76
C TYR A 202 15.31 12.86 -9.00
N PRO A 203 14.23 13.60 -9.29
CA PRO A 203 13.04 13.87 -8.49
C PRO A 203 11.79 13.00 -8.85
N ALA A 204 11.95 11.73 -9.17
CA ALA A 204 10.86 10.87 -9.57
C ALA A 204 9.72 10.85 -8.53
N ALA A 205 8.48 10.94 -9.01
CA ALA A 205 7.28 10.92 -8.18
C ALA A 205 6.97 9.52 -7.62
N SER A 206 6.50 9.43 -6.39
CA SER A 206 6.25 8.17 -5.67
C SER A 206 4.98 8.17 -4.80
N GLY A 207 4.10 9.16 -4.92
CA GLY A 207 2.89 9.27 -4.09
C GLY A 207 1.90 8.12 -4.27
N GLY A 208 1.86 7.48 -5.44
CA GLY A 208 1.09 6.28 -5.76
C GLY A 208 1.87 4.96 -5.62
N ARG A 209 3.06 4.97 -5.00
CA ARG A 209 3.96 3.80 -4.88
C ARG A 209 3.31 2.51 -4.40
N GLY A 210 2.22 2.61 -3.64
CA GLY A 210 1.46 1.44 -3.20
C GLY A 210 0.89 0.60 -4.34
N ILE A 211 0.67 1.18 -5.53
CA ILE A 211 0.21 0.45 -6.71
C ILE A 211 1.19 -0.67 -7.06
N ILE A 212 2.47 -0.35 -7.08
CA ILE A 212 3.54 -1.30 -7.46
C ILE A 212 4.10 -2.02 -6.23
N GLY A 213 4.39 -1.30 -5.17
CA GLY A 213 4.99 -1.88 -3.96
C GLY A 213 4.14 -2.98 -3.32
N HIS A 214 2.80 -2.90 -3.39
CA HIS A 214 1.91 -3.93 -2.89
C HIS A 214 1.99 -5.25 -3.67
N MET A 215 2.65 -5.27 -4.82
CA MET A 215 2.85 -6.48 -5.62
C MET A 215 4.12 -7.25 -5.24
N LEU A 216 5.04 -6.62 -4.52
CA LEU A 216 6.30 -7.24 -4.11
C LEU A 216 6.10 -8.50 -3.27
N PRO A 217 5.16 -8.55 -2.28
CA PRO A 217 4.86 -9.81 -1.60
C PRO A 217 4.40 -10.92 -2.55
N SER A 218 3.55 -10.62 -3.54
CA SER A 218 3.12 -11.61 -4.55
C SER A 218 4.28 -12.07 -5.42
N ALA A 219 5.21 -11.19 -5.77
CA ALA A 219 6.41 -11.55 -6.52
C ALA A 219 7.31 -12.53 -5.72
N VAL A 220 7.52 -12.25 -4.43
CA VAL A 220 8.25 -13.14 -3.51
C VAL A 220 7.54 -14.48 -3.36
N MET A 221 6.22 -14.45 -3.15
CA MET A 221 5.41 -15.66 -3.00
C MET A 221 5.46 -16.52 -4.26
N GLY A 222 5.34 -15.90 -5.44
CA GLY A 222 5.43 -16.61 -6.72
C GLY A 222 6.81 -17.23 -6.95
N ALA A 223 7.90 -16.53 -6.62
CA ALA A 223 9.26 -17.06 -6.77
C ALA A 223 9.52 -18.27 -5.86
N LEU A 224 9.01 -18.27 -4.64
CA LEU A 224 9.19 -19.37 -3.69
C LEU A 224 8.13 -20.48 -3.80
N ALA A 225 7.09 -20.29 -4.61
CA ALA A 225 6.02 -21.28 -4.80
C ALA A 225 6.51 -22.70 -5.11
N PRO A 226 7.51 -22.91 -5.99
CA PRO A 226 7.99 -24.26 -6.33
C PRO A 226 8.51 -25.06 -5.13
N VAL A 227 8.97 -24.38 -4.06
CA VAL A 227 9.61 -25.05 -2.90
C VAL A 227 8.77 -24.94 -1.62
N LEU A 228 7.75 -24.09 -1.59
CA LEU A 228 6.89 -23.90 -0.41
C LEU A 228 5.55 -24.64 -0.51
N GLY A 229 5.25 -25.25 -1.64
CA GLY A 229 4.02 -26.04 -1.82
C GLY A 229 2.76 -25.27 -1.44
N ASN A 230 2.00 -25.77 -0.47
CA ASN A 230 0.69 -25.24 -0.09
C ASN A 230 0.72 -23.87 0.62
N ARG A 231 1.89 -23.30 0.92
CA ARG A 231 2.02 -21.97 1.51
C ARG A 231 1.85 -20.84 0.49
N PHE A 232 1.86 -21.16 -0.80
CA PHE A 232 1.67 -20.20 -1.88
C PHE A 232 0.18 -19.95 -2.12
N GLY A 233 -0.20 -18.71 -2.39
CA GLY A 233 -1.55 -18.31 -2.77
C GLY A 233 -1.59 -17.72 -4.18
N ALA A 234 -2.78 -17.64 -4.76
CA ALA A 234 -3.03 -16.90 -5.98
C ALA A 234 -2.87 -15.39 -5.75
N GLU A 235 -2.75 -14.61 -6.82
CA GLU A 235 -2.59 -13.16 -6.70
C GLU A 235 -3.84 -12.49 -6.13
N GLY A 236 -3.63 -11.56 -5.21
CA GLY A 236 -4.66 -10.64 -4.77
C GLY A 236 -4.64 -9.33 -5.55
N SER A 237 -5.65 -8.54 -5.34
CA SER A 237 -5.69 -7.16 -5.82
C SER A 237 -5.28 -6.20 -4.72
N ALA A 238 -4.43 -5.23 -5.05
CA ALA A 238 -4.15 -4.12 -4.16
C ALA A 238 -5.41 -3.22 -4.01
N ASN A 239 -5.40 -2.36 -2.99
CA ASN A 239 -6.49 -1.42 -2.78
C ASN A 239 -6.58 -0.38 -3.91
N SER A 240 -7.79 0.06 -4.19
CA SER A 240 -8.08 1.26 -4.97
C SER A 240 -8.37 2.44 -4.05
N SER A 241 -8.38 3.65 -4.57
CA SER A 241 -8.77 4.84 -3.80
C SER A 241 -9.31 5.94 -4.71
N PHE A 242 -10.10 6.82 -4.12
CA PHE A 242 -10.36 8.13 -4.70
C PHE A 242 -10.03 9.23 -3.70
N THR A 243 -9.57 10.35 -4.22
CA THR A 243 -9.33 11.58 -3.44
C THR A 243 -10.21 12.67 -4.00
N MET A 244 -10.79 13.48 -3.14
CA MET A 244 -11.64 14.57 -3.56
C MET A 244 -11.26 15.84 -2.83
N THR A 245 -11.14 16.94 -3.57
CA THR A 245 -10.91 18.28 -3.03
C THR A 245 -11.94 19.25 -3.58
N GLY A 246 -12.41 20.14 -2.71
CA GLY A 246 -13.41 21.12 -3.10
C GLY A 246 -13.81 22.04 -1.96
N GLN A 247 -14.93 22.70 -2.13
CA GLN A 247 -15.56 23.54 -1.13
C GLN A 247 -17.04 23.16 -1.00
N HIS A 248 -17.54 23.10 0.23
CA HIS A 248 -18.95 22.85 0.51
C HIS A 248 -19.38 23.63 1.74
N ALA A 249 -20.53 24.29 1.69
CA ALA A 249 -21.08 25.12 2.78
C ALA A 249 -20.04 26.11 3.35
N GLY A 250 -19.22 26.74 2.49
CA GLY A 250 -18.20 27.70 2.87
C GLY A 250 -16.92 27.11 3.47
N ARG A 251 -16.81 25.78 3.56
CA ARG A 251 -15.63 25.09 4.09
C ARG A 251 -14.90 24.33 2.99
N ARG A 252 -13.56 24.41 2.97
CA ARG A 252 -12.72 23.57 2.11
C ARG A 252 -12.62 22.17 2.69
N TYR A 253 -12.56 21.17 1.81
CA TYR A 253 -12.30 19.81 2.19
C TYR A 253 -11.26 19.16 1.26
N ALA A 254 -10.52 18.21 1.82
CA ALA A 254 -9.63 17.32 1.11
C ALA A 254 -9.76 15.94 1.77
N VAL A 255 -10.25 14.95 1.03
CA VAL A 255 -10.54 13.62 1.56
C VAL A 255 -9.89 12.55 0.71
N ILE A 256 -9.47 11.47 1.35
CA ILE A 256 -8.97 10.26 0.72
C ILE A 256 -9.81 9.09 1.21
N ASN A 257 -10.36 8.32 0.28
CA ASN A 257 -11.13 7.12 0.59
C ASN A 257 -10.47 5.90 -0.06
N PHE A 258 -10.15 4.91 0.76
CA PHE A 258 -9.59 3.64 0.30
C PHE A 258 -10.70 2.62 0.09
N LEU A 259 -10.56 1.82 -0.97
CA LEU A 259 -11.47 0.76 -1.34
C LEU A 259 -10.72 -0.56 -1.38
N ASN A 260 -11.18 -1.52 -0.61
CA ASN A 260 -10.60 -2.85 -0.56
C ASN A 260 -11.00 -3.69 -1.77
N ALA A 261 -10.26 -4.75 -2.05
CA ALA A 261 -10.42 -5.61 -3.22
C ALA A 261 -10.41 -7.08 -2.83
N GLY A 262 -10.42 -7.99 -3.79
CA GLY A 262 -10.37 -9.42 -3.53
C GLY A 262 -8.96 -9.93 -3.24
N LEU A 263 -8.81 -10.79 -2.23
CA LEU A 263 -7.57 -11.51 -1.96
C LEU A 263 -7.55 -12.81 -2.75
N GLY A 264 -6.38 -13.23 -3.24
CA GLY A 264 -6.20 -14.53 -3.88
C GLY A 264 -6.46 -15.71 -2.92
N ALA A 265 -6.94 -16.80 -3.46
CA ALA A 265 -7.11 -18.06 -2.72
C ALA A 265 -5.77 -18.74 -2.45
N THR A 266 -5.74 -19.62 -1.46
CA THR A 266 -4.58 -20.48 -1.17
C THR A 266 -4.94 -21.95 -1.37
N ALA A 267 -3.98 -22.84 -1.18
CA ALA A 267 -4.23 -24.30 -1.26
C ALA A 267 -5.16 -24.83 -0.15
N GLU A 268 -5.44 -24.03 0.87
CA GLU A 268 -6.18 -24.46 2.06
C GLU A 268 -7.50 -23.73 2.25
N ARG A 269 -7.69 -22.58 1.58
CA ARG A 269 -8.88 -21.74 1.80
C ARG A 269 -9.16 -20.79 0.64
N GLU A 270 -10.42 -20.37 0.56
CA GLU A 270 -10.89 -19.31 -0.33
C GLU A 270 -10.22 -17.97 -0.03
N GLY A 271 -10.12 -17.11 -1.02
CA GLY A 271 -9.69 -15.73 -0.87
C GLY A 271 -10.70 -14.90 -0.06
N HIS A 272 -10.21 -14.02 0.80
CA HIS A 272 -11.08 -13.10 1.50
C HIS A 272 -11.61 -12.01 0.58
N SER A 273 -12.92 -11.79 0.64
CA SER A 273 -13.58 -10.72 -0.12
C SER A 273 -13.40 -9.37 0.57
N VAL A 274 -13.24 -8.31 -0.21
CA VAL A 274 -13.19 -6.91 0.25
C VAL A 274 -12.13 -6.71 1.34
N LEU A 275 -10.95 -7.25 1.13
CA LEU A 275 -9.80 -7.15 2.03
C LEU A 275 -8.66 -6.38 1.35
N SER A 276 -7.95 -5.56 2.11
CA SER A 276 -6.75 -4.85 1.63
C SER A 276 -5.49 -5.59 2.03
N PHE A 277 -4.85 -6.26 1.08
CA PHE A 277 -3.55 -6.90 1.26
C PHE A 277 -2.51 -6.24 0.33
N PRO A 278 -1.30 -5.99 0.79
CA PRO A 278 -0.73 -6.24 2.11
C PRO A 278 -0.96 -5.12 3.13
N SER A 279 -1.66 -4.03 2.78
CA SER A 279 -1.79 -2.83 3.60
C SER A 279 -2.71 -2.99 4.83
N ASN A 280 -3.59 -3.97 4.85
CA ASN A 280 -4.56 -4.20 5.93
C ASN A 280 -5.39 -2.97 6.31
N LEU A 281 -5.76 -2.15 5.32
CA LEU A 281 -6.58 -0.96 5.53
C LEU A 281 -8.02 -1.35 5.89
N GLY A 282 -8.57 -0.72 6.92
CA GLY A 282 -9.99 -0.82 7.24
C GLY A 282 -10.87 -0.11 6.21
N ASN A 283 -12.08 -0.58 6.05
CA ASN A 283 -13.09 0.11 5.24
C ASN A 283 -13.63 1.32 6.01
N THR A 284 -13.59 2.51 5.40
CA THR A 284 -14.19 3.71 5.97
C THR A 284 -15.71 3.54 6.04
N PRO A 285 -16.37 3.78 7.19
CA PRO A 285 -17.83 3.77 7.28
C PRO A 285 -18.48 4.76 6.31
N VAL A 286 -19.66 4.43 5.81
CA VAL A 286 -20.41 5.28 4.86
C VAL A 286 -20.69 6.67 5.45
N GLU A 287 -21.08 6.71 6.71
CA GLU A 287 -21.40 7.94 7.44
C GLU A 287 -20.19 8.89 7.54
N MET A 288 -18.99 8.30 7.72
CA MET A 288 -17.75 9.08 7.69
C MET A 288 -17.46 9.66 6.31
N MET A 289 -17.63 8.85 5.25
CA MET A 289 -17.42 9.30 3.88
C MET A 289 -18.35 10.48 3.54
N GLU A 290 -19.63 10.36 3.87
CA GLU A 290 -20.66 11.36 3.61
C GLU A 290 -20.52 12.61 4.48
N SER A 291 -19.96 12.49 5.68
CA SER A 291 -19.72 13.63 6.58
C SER A 291 -18.54 14.49 6.17
N LEU A 292 -17.56 13.92 5.48
CA LEU A 292 -16.29 14.57 5.12
C LEU A 292 -16.33 15.25 3.74
N ALA A 293 -17.23 14.81 2.85
CA ALA A 293 -17.37 15.37 1.50
C ALA A 293 -18.85 15.36 1.08
N PRO A 294 -19.28 16.25 0.18
CA PRO A 294 -20.66 16.29 -0.31
C PRO A 294 -20.95 15.16 -1.30
N ILE A 295 -20.91 13.94 -0.82
CA ILE A 295 -21.24 12.72 -1.56
C ILE A 295 -22.36 11.97 -0.85
N ARG A 296 -23.15 11.22 -1.62
CA ARG A 296 -24.12 10.26 -1.12
C ARG A 296 -23.76 8.89 -1.65
N ILE A 297 -23.55 7.92 -0.77
CA ILE A 297 -23.29 6.53 -1.17
C ILE A 297 -24.62 5.92 -1.63
N VAL A 298 -24.71 5.63 -2.91
CA VAL A 298 -25.89 5.02 -3.55
C VAL A 298 -25.86 3.51 -3.39
N LEU A 299 -24.66 2.94 -3.49
CA LEU A 299 -24.44 1.50 -3.40
C LEU A 299 -23.06 1.21 -2.82
N ARG A 300 -23.01 0.27 -1.89
CA ARG A 300 -21.76 -0.31 -1.40
C ARG A 300 -21.99 -1.76 -1.04
N ARG A 301 -21.45 -2.68 -1.80
CA ARG A 301 -21.62 -4.11 -1.59
C ARG A 301 -20.42 -4.91 -2.09
N ARG A 302 -20.35 -6.17 -1.69
CA ARG A 302 -19.46 -7.15 -2.31
C ARG A 302 -19.83 -7.33 -3.79
N ARG A 303 -18.85 -7.26 -4.68
CA ARG A 303 -18.99 -7.54 -6.12
C ARG A 303 -18.99 -9.04 -6.34
N SER A 304 -20.11 -9.69 -6.08
CA SER A 304 -20.26 -11.15 -6.18
C SER A 304 -19.84 -11.71 -7.53
N GLY A 305 -19.08 -12.79 -7.53
CA GLY A 305 -18.60 -13.48 -8.73
C GLY A 305 -17.41 -12.80 -9.40
N SER A 306 -16.72 -11.86 -8.71
CA SER A 306 -15.51 -11.25 -9.24
C SER A 306 -14.22 -11.99 -8.85
N GLY A 307 -14.26 -12.88 -7.86
CA GLY A 307 -13.17 -13.80 -7.55
C GLY A 307 -12.98 -14.84 -8.65
N GLY A 308 -11.74 -15.24 -8.92
CA GLY A 308 -11.42 -16.30 -9.87
C GLY A 308 -11.88 -17.68 -9.38
N ASP A 309 -12.36 -18.50 -10.32
CA ASP A 309 -12.79 -19.87 -10.02
C ASP A 309 -11.61 -20.78 -9.65
N GLY A 310 -11.88 -21.83 -8.87
CA GLY A 310 -10.86 -22.80 -8.48
C GLY A 310 -11.41 -23.88 -7.57
N GLN A 311 -10.55 -24.80 -7.10
CA GLN A 311 -10.87 -25.63 -5.95
C GLN A 311 -11.19 -24.76 -4.75
N PHE A 312 -10.48 -23.65 -4.61
CA PHE A 312 -10.75 -22.55 -3.71
C PHE A 312 -10.90 -21.27 -4.54
N SER A 313 -12.02 -20.62 -4.42
CA SER A 313 -12.33 -19.39 -5.17
C SER A 313 -11.56 -18.21 -4.64
N GLY A 314 -11.15 -17.31 -5.51
CA GLY A 314 -10.62 -16.00 -5.13
C GLY A 314 -11.68 -15.16 -4.42
N GLY A 315 -11.24 -14.22 -3.60
CA GLY A 315 -12.14 -13.29 -2.90
C GLY A 315 -12.76 -12.29 -3.87
N ASP A 316 -13.98 -11.88 -3.59
CA ASP A 316 -14.67 -10.85 -4.36
C ASP A 316 -14.17 -9.43 -4.05
N GLY A 317 -14.20 -8.57 -5.04
CA GLY A 317 -13.98 -7.14 -4.92
C GLY A 317 -15.16 -6.38 -4.31
N LEU A 318 -15.04 -5.06 -4.32
CA LEU A 318 -16.06 -4.11 -3.87
C LEU A 318 -16.75 -3.46 -5.07
N ASP A 319 -18.07 -3.28 -4.96
CA ASP A 319 -18.91 -2.47 -5.84
C ASP A 319 -19.35 -1.23 -5.04
N LEU A 320 -18.85 -0.06 -5.43
CA LEU A 320 -19.17 1.23 -4.84
C LEU A 320 -19.74 2.17 -5.89
N CYS A 321 -20.90 2.75 -5.59
CA CYS A 321 -21.46 3.86 -6.37
C CYS A 321 -21.78 5.03 -5.43
N PHE A 322 -21.33 6.24 -5.76
CA PHE A 322 -21.70 7.45 -5.06
C PHE A 322 -22.13 8.56 -6.01
N GLU A 323 -22.97 9.46 -5.52
CA GLU A 323 -23.43 10.65 -6.21
C GLU A 323 -22.84 11.89 -5.54
N PHE A 324 -22.28 12.78 -6.34
CA PHE A 324 -21.79 14.08 -5.85
C PHE A 324 -22.93 15.09 -5.82
N TYR A 325 -23.18 15.71 -4.65
CA TYR A 325 -24.26 16.70 -4.48
C TYR A 325 -23.79 18.12 -4.12
N GLY A 326 -22.46 18.36 -4.15
CA GLY A 326 -21.91 19.70 -3.88
C GLY A 326 -22.38 20.74 -4.89
N GLU A 327 -22.66 21.94 -4.41
CA GLU A 327 -23.07 23.06 -5.28
C GLU A 327 -21.90 23.60 -6.11
N GLU A 328 -20.69 23.56 -5.56
CA GLU A 328 -19.46 23.92 -6.27
C GLU A 328 -18.77 22.68 -6.84
N PRO A 329 -18.15 22.77 -8.03
CA PRO A 329 -17.42 21.65 -8.60
C PRO A 329 -16.29 21.17 -7.69
N ALA A 330 -16.03 19.85 -7.69
CA ALA A 330 -14.94 19.23 -6.96
C ALA A 330 -13.96 18.54 -7.92
N VAL A 331 -12.67 18.54 -7.57
CA VAL A 331 -11.66 17.74 -8.27
C VAL A 331 -11.56 16.38 -7.61
N CYS A 332 -11.76 15.32 -8.40
CA CYS A 332 -11.62 13.95 -7.96
C CYS A 332 -10.50 13.26 -8.73
N SER A 333 -9.59 12.60 -8.01
CA SER A 333 -8.51 11.78 -8.58
C SER A 333 -8.65 10.35 -8.11
N PHE A 334 -8.23 9.40 -8.95
CA PHE A 334 -8.42 7.98 -8.70
C PHE A 334 -7.10 7.23 -8.72
N ILE A 335 -6.99 6.22 -7.88
CA ILE A 335 -6.03 5.13 -8.01
C ILE A 335 -6.83 3.85 -8.15
N SER A 336 -6.62 3.14 -9.24
CA SER A 336 -7.20 1.83 -9.48
C SER A 336 -6.15 0.90 -10.02
N THR A 337 -6.19 -0.33 -9.58
CA THR A 337 -5.25 -1.38 -9.94
C THR A 337 -5.98 -2.55 -10.58
N ARG A 338 -5.27 -3.35 -11.37
CA ARG A 338 -5.83 -4.55 -11.98
C ARG A 338 -7.02 -4.26 -12.90
N ARG A 339 -6.89 -3.26 -13.77
CA ARG A 339 -7.93 -2.89 -14.74
C ARG A 339 -7.78 -3.64 -16.06
N ILE A 340 -6.56 -3.98 -16.43
CA ILE A 340 -6.21 -4.62 -17.70
C ILE A 340 -5.58 -6.00 -17.44
N VAL A 341 -4.68 -6.07 -16.47
CA VAL A 341 -4.03 -7.31 -16.06
C VAL A 341 -4.76 -7.86 -14.84
N PRO A 342 -5.51 -8.95 -14.97
CA PRO A 342 -6.26 -9.52 -13.86
C PRO A 342 -5.32 -10.08 -12.78
N PRO A 343 -5.75 -10.21 -11.52
CA PRO A 343 -5.05 -11.00 -10.52
C PRO A 343 -4.99 -12.46 -10.94
N ALA A 344 -3.77 -12.98 -11.13
CA ALA A 344 -3.59 -14.33 -11.67
C ALA A 344 -4.04 -15.41 -10.69
N GLY A 345 -4.71 -16.43 -11.21
CA GLY A 345 -4.97 -17.68 -10.50
C GLY A 345 -3.69 -18.51 -10.33
N ALA A 346 -3.73 -19.50 -9.45
CA ALA A 346 -2.62 -20.40 -9.18
C ALA A 346 -3.01 -21.88 -9.29
N ASN A 347 -2.07 -22.73 -9.67
CA ASN A 347 -2.23 -24.19 -9.77
C ASN A 347 -3.46 -24.66 -10.58
N GLY A 348 -3.83 -23.90 -11.63
CA GLY A 348 -4.98 -24.20 -12.48
C GLY A 348 -6.29 -23.55 -12.06
N GLY A 349 -6.24 -22.65 -11.06
CA GLY A 349 -7.34 -21.73 -10.75
C GLY A 349 -7.45 -20.61 -11.78
N GLY A 350 -8.62 -20.02 -11.88
CA GLY A 350 -8.94 -18.92 -12.81
C GLY A 350 -8.49 -17.57 -12.28
N ASP A 351 -8.33 -16.61 -13.18
CA ASP A 351 -8.01 -15.22 -12.83
C ASP A 351 -9.22 -14.52 -12.22
N GLY A 352 -8.94 -13.55 -11.32
CA GLY A 352 -9.96 -12.66 -10.80
C GLY A 352 -10.42 -11.64 -11.84
N ALA A 353 -11.65 -11.12 -11.70
CA ALA A 353 -12.17 -10.09 -12.60
C ALA A 353 -11.41 -8.77 -12.42
N CYS A 354 -11.15 -8.06 -13.52
CA CYS A 354 -10.55 -6.73 -13.50
C CYS A 354 -11.47 -5.67 -12.85
N GLY A 355 -10.86 -4.62 -12.29
CA GLY A 355 -11.56 -3.45 -11.79
C GLY A 355 -11.95 -2.46 -12.90
N THR A 356 -12.94 -1.61 -12.62
CA THR A 356 -13.35 -0.53 -13.53
C THR A 356 -13.69 0.74 -12.77
N ILE A 357 -13.60 1.88 -13.42
CA ILE A 357 -14.09 3.17 -12.90
C ILE A 357 -14.89 3.85 -13.99
N SER A 358 -16.06 4.34 -13.65
CA SER A 358 -16.88 5.14 -14.57
C SER A 358 -17.44 6.40 -13.90
N VAL A 359 -17.65 7.43 -14.70
CA VAL A 359 -18.40 8.63 -14.34
C VAL A 359 -19.61 8.71 -15.26
N ASN A 360 -20.80 8.77 -14.69
CA ASN A 360 -22.08 8.79 -15.44
C ASN A 360 -22.20 7.65 -16.46
N GLY A 361 -21.67 6.47 -16.11
CA GLY A 361 -21.69 5.29 -16.98
C GLY A 361 -20.63 5.26 -18.08
N GLN A 362 -19.76 6.28 -18.18
CA GLN A 362 -18.64 6.29 -19.11
C GLN A 362 -17.34 5.91 -18.38
N GLU A 363 -16.66 4.88 -18.86
CA GLU A 363 -15.36 4.48 -18.30
C GLU A 363 -14.33 5.59 -18.50
N ILE A 364 -13.51 5.84 -17.44
CA ILE A 364 -12.52 6.92 -17.42
C ILE A 364 -11.10 6.36 -17.25
N ASP A 365 -10.11 7.16 -17.67
CA ASP A 365 -8.71 6.94 -17.31
C ASP A 365 -8.44 7.45 -15.88
N PRO A 366 -8.03 6.61 -14.93
CA PRO A 366 -7.71 7.04 -13.57
C PRO A 366 -6.45 7.94 -13.49
N ALA A 367 -5.62 7.99 -14.52
CA ALA A 367 -4.48 8.90 -14.58
C ALA A 367 -4.92 10.37 -14.71
N GLU A 368 -6.13 10.61 -15.21
CA GLU A 368 -6.72 11.93 -15.34
C GLU A 368 -7.64 12.25 -14.16
N HIS A 369 -7.55 13.46 -13.63
CA HIS A 369 -8.50 13.93 -12.64
C HIS A 369 -9.84 14.29 -13.30
N GLN A 370 -10.93 14.07 -12.59
CA GLN A 370 -12.28 14.42 -13.01
C GLN A 370 -12.77 15.66 -12.26
N VAL A 371 -13.45 16.54 -12.95
CA VAL A 371 -14.17 17.67 -12.34
C VAL A 371 -15.61 17.26 -12.17
N LEU A 372 -16.00 16.91 -10.94
CA LEU A 372 -17.35 16.49 -10.62
C LEU A 372 -18.26 17.68 -10.42
N ARG A 373 -19.49 17.57 -10.93
CA ARG A 373 -20.58 18.52 -10.79
C ARG A 373 -21.76 17.86 -10.06
N LYS A 374 -22.64 18.66 -9.50
CA LYS A 374 -23.84 18.18 -8.81
C LYS A 374 -24.63 17.21 -9.70
N GLY A 375 -24.93 16.04 -9.15
CA GLY A 375 -25.63 14.95 -9.82
C GLY A 375 -24.74 13.95 -10.51
N ASP A 376 -23.43 14.20 -10.63
CA ASP A 376 -22.51 13.22 -11.20
C ASP A 376 -22.45 11.96 -10.34
N ARG A 377 -22.49 10.81 -10.99
CA ARG A 377 -22.40 9.48 -10.39
C ARG A 377 -21.09 8.81 -10.75
N ILE A 378 -20.40 8.35 -9.72
CA ILE A 378 -19.13 7.65 -9.83
C ILE A 378 -19.34 6.20 -9.40
N GLU A 379 -18.99 5.26 -10.28
CA GLU A 379 -18.99 3.85 -9.98
C GLU A 379 -17.57 3.31 -10.00
N MET A 380 -17.19 2.60 -8.94
CA MET A 380 -15.88 1.95 -8.80
C MET A 380 -16.08 0.48 -8.47
N LEU A 381 -15.70 -0.38 -9.40
CA LEU A 381 -15.65 -1.82 -9.22
C LEU A 381 -14.20 -2.22 -8.97
N THR A 382 -13.87 -2.69 -7.76
CA THR A 382 -12.51 -3.19 -7.51
C THR A 382 -12.34 -4.61 -8.02
N ALA A 383 -11.12 -5.02 -8.31
CA ALA A 383 -10.84 -6.34 -8.85
C ALA A 383 -11.07 -7.45 -7.82
N GLY A 384 -11.38 -8.65 -8.29
CA GLY A 384 -11.38 -9.87 -7.50
C GLY A 384 -9.96 -10.38 -7.24
N GLY A 385 -9.81 -11.45 -6.44
CA GLY A 385 -8.57 -12.21 -6.29
C GLY A 385 -8.55 -13.42 -7.23
N GLY A 386 -7.38 -13.97 -7.55
CA GLY A 386 -7.24 -15.20 -8.31
C GLY A 386 -7.69 -16.44 -7.51
N GLY A 387 -8.22 -17.45 -8.21
CA GLY A 387 -8.57 -18.75 -7.64
C GLY A 387 -7.36 -19.68 -7.52
N PHE A 388 -7.49 -20.72 -6.73
CA PHE A 388 -6.43 -21.71 -6.52
C PHE A 388 -6.92 -23.13 -6.80
N GLY A 389 -6.12 -23.88 -7.56
CA GLY A 389 -6.41 -25.27 -7.93
C GLY A 389 -7.50 -25.37 -9.02
N LYS A 390 -7.58 -26.50 -9.69
CA LYS A 390 -8.61 -26.73 -10.70
C LYS A 390 -10.00 -26.76 -10.04
N PRO A 391 -11.02 -26.10 -10.64
CA PRO A 391 -12.41 -26.24 -10.16
C PRO A 391 -12.79 -27.72 -10.07
N GLN A 392 -13.50 -28.08 -9.01
CA GLN A 392 -14.13 -29.39 -8.94
C GLN A 392 -15.29 -29.42 -9.95
N ALA A 393 -15.34 -30.50 -10.76
CA ALA A 393 -16.38 -30.68 -11.79
C ALA A 393 -17.76 -30.89 -11.16
#